data_6b7d9ea976c98b1fa59136133ec605b8
#
_entry.id   6b7d9ea976c98b1fa59136133ec605b8
#
_cell.length_a   1.000
_cell.length_b   1.000
_cell.length_c   1.000
_cell.angle_alpha   90.00
_cell.angle_beta   90.00
_cell.angle_gamma   90.00
#
_symmetry.space_group_name_H-M   'P 1'
#
loop_
_entity.id
_entity.type
_entity.pdbx_description
1 polymer ?
#
loop_
_entity_poly.entity_id
_entity_poly.type
_entity_poly.pdbx_seq_one_letter_code
_entity_poly.pdbx_strand_id
1 'polypeptide(L)'
;MAADSGALAGANVVSSYHTAATVVDASILSLGLAGFATIGTGLVAILIPGAEPVAGNMVDTGIEIIKTRNKFAKSASEGLRKIETALPYLIAARATQAVSAQDTDSVTYTGTALAVPRTSESDFAALKGSEISTDTMKDTSDDLERAAEELRKASEDTAKAKERAWLADCGGSDKGSVGSCSCMWERMKSLTDLSGVQNPHYSSSVTWEPQVALDRAKDYYHWRLTNEKPHGSSVEMKAESAARKAFYTYASAEVDRAHITENGDRVSSYIPLLPRNSDEVRATELYTDAVWPTSVNDDKAYLHYGTTCPNYKKGTPSGFASVADYDGQDKCSKCHFGVLSLGAVAAPSTSIENGFEYHFDKFKDALEDYVDCRNKELELERQTEDEADRAGNAFDQAIKALSGERPRIAPPGRNGVVAFAVSGAISSPDELNSSFNTAVRLGDRGAISAAVLAPDEATAQNNVLSRFFSTLKERSGGVAGVLDGVMDVWGRLLVGYGDIQGSADELMGEMIKGLGGGSGALGSIASWLGDTVSASVAALGLEPCDLRLRKPVLTDSANVIKSPGSDIAGFSQAQDKLRSIPLGVTDPKALCEALEYQVERTISGTVFTLAEIPLPGGGSIPLTVDVATLVGALGGGS
;
A
#
# COMPACT_ATOMS: atom_id res chain seq x y z
N MET A 1 60.67 -2.55 0.68
CA MET A 1 59.78 -2.89 1.80
C MET A 1 59.19 -1.65 2.49
N ALA A 2 59.97 -0.70 3.03
CA ALA A 2 59.40 0.48 3.70
C ALA A 2 58.46 1.31 2.80
N ALA A 3 58.85 1.58 1.55
CA ALA A 3 57.98 2.27 0.57
C ALA A 3 56.75 1.42 0.25
N ASP A 4 56.86 0.09 0.16
CA ASP A 4 55.73 -0.80 -0.12
C ASP A 4 54.72 -0.77 1.03
N SER A 5 55.23 -0.82 2.29
CA SER A 5 54.38 -0.69 3.47
C SER A 5 53.62 0.64 3.49
N GLY A 6 54.29 1.74 3.14
CA GLY A 6 53.68 3.05 3.03
C GLY A 6 52.60 3.12 1.96
N ALA A 7 52.87 2.55 0.76
CA ALA A 7 51.91 2.52 -0.35
C ALA A 7 50.66 1.70 0.00
N LEU A 8 50.86 0.50 0.58
CA LEU A 8 49.73 -0.36 1.02
C LEU A 8 48.94 0.27 2.16
N ALA A 9 49.61 0.89 3.13
CA ALA A 9 48.92 1.56 4.24
C ALA A 9 48.11 2.75 3.77
N GLY A 10 48.62 3.58 2.87
CA GLY A 10 47.88 4.68 2.27
C GLY A 10 46.71 4.21 1.42
N ALA A 11 46.86 3.15 0.62
CA ALA A 11 45.79 2.58 -0.20
C ALA A 11 44.68 1.90 0.67
N ASN A 12 45.04 1.35 1.86
CA ASN A 12 44.06 0.86 2.82
C ASN A 12 43.10 1.96 3.31
N VAL A 13 43.58 3.20 3.49
CA VAL A 13 42.71 4.32 3.88
C VAL A 13 41.68 4.60 2.80
N VAL A 14 42.07 4.57 1.52
CA VAL A 14 41.13 4.74 0.38
C VAL A 14 40.15 3.57 0.33
N SER A 15 40.58 2.33 0.56
CA SER A 15 39.73 1.14 0.63
C SER A 15 38.67 1.27 1.74
N SER A 16 39.06 1.69 2.93
CA SER A 16 38.17 1.91 4.06
C SER A 16 37.13 2.99 3.77
N TYR A 17 37.55 4.07 3.10
CA TYR A 17 36.61 5.10 2.66
C TYR A 17 35.56 4.56 1.65
N HIS A 18 36.00 3.79 0.65
CA HIS A 18 35.07 3.15 -0.30
C HIS A 18 34.07 2.26 0.42
N THR A 19 34.53 1.47 1.39
CA THR A 19 33.65 0.63 2.21
C THR A 19 32.60 1.46 2.96
N ALA A 20 33.01 2.54 3.63
CA ALA A 20 32.10 3.41 4.35
C ALA A 20 31.07 4.07 3.43
N ALA A 21 31.50 4.58 2.27
CA ALA A 21 30.61 5.21 1.30
C ALA A 21 29.60 4.23 0.71
N THR A 22 30.00 2.99 0.42
CA THR A 22 29.12 1.93 -0.07
C THR A 22 28.07 1.53 1.00
N VAL A 23 28.49 1.40 2.27
CA VAL A 23 27.55 1.12 3.37
C VAL A 23 26.50 2.21 3.51
N VAL A 24 26.94 3.47 3.43
CA VAL A 24 26.03 4.63 3.49
C VAL A 24 25.01 4.59 2.34
N ASP A 25 25.49 4.38 1.11
CA ASP A 25 24.64 4.30 -0.07
C ASP A 25 23.60 3.17 0.06
N ALA A 26 24.05 1.97 0.41
CA ALA A 26 23.17 0.82 0.62
C ALA A 26 22.12 1.08 1.72
N SER A 27 22.55 1.71 2.83
CA SER A 27 21.64 2.04 3.94
C SER A 27 20.56 3.04 3.54
N ILE A 28 20.91 4.06 2.79
CA ILE A 28 19.96 5.10 2.32
C ILE A 28 18.92 4.47 1.38
N LEU A 29 19.36 3.61 0.45
CA LEU A 29 18.46 2.95 -0.48
C LEU A 29 17.51 1.99 0.23
N SER A 30 18.04 1.13 1.09
CA SER A 30 17.24 0.14 1.80
C SER A 30 16.23 0.77 2.76
N LEU A 31 16.58 1.90 3.42
CA LEU A 31 15.62 2.67 4.21
C LEU A 31 14.52 3.27 3.34
N GLY A 32 14.86 3.76 2.15
CA GLY A 32 13.86 4.23 1.18
C GLY A 32 12.87 3.14 0.81
N LEU A 33 13.37 1.97 0.42
CA LEU A 33 12.54 0.83 0.05
C LEU A 33 11.70 0.31 1.23
N ALA A 34 12.27 0.23 2.44
CA ALA A 34 11.52 -0.15 3.64
C ALA A 34 10.39 0.83 3.95
N GLY A 35 10.65 2.14 3.83
CA GLY A 35 9.62 3.16 3.99
C GLY A 35 8.49 3.01 2.99
N PHE A 36 8.79 2.84 1.71
CA PHE A 36 7.78 2.64 0.66
C PHE A 36 7.04 1.30 0.80
N ALA A 37 7.71 0.21 1.13
CA ALA A 37 7.03 -1.06 1.39
C ALA A 37 6.03 -0.94 2.55
N THR A 38 6.39 -0.21 3.61
CA THR A 38 5.50 0.05 4.75
C THR A 38 4.31 0.93 4.36
N ILE A 39 4.54 2.01 3.59
CA ILE A 39 3.46 2.87 3.07
C ILE A 39 2.53 2.06 2.16
N GLY A 40 3.06 1.36 1.16
CA GLY A 40 2.27 0.59 0.22
C GLY A 40 1.40 -0.47 0.90
N THR A 41 1.97 -1.20 1.87
CA THR A 41 1.20 -2.16 2.68
C THR A 41 0.13 -1.45 3.51
N GLY A 42 0.43 -0.30 4.08
CA GLY A 42 -0.53 0.52 4.83
C GLY A 42 -1.70 0.99 3.98
N LEU A 43 -1.44 1.47 2.76
CA LEU A 43 -2.48 1.87 1.80
C LEU A 43 -3.44 0.71 1.46
N VAL A 44 -2.91 -0.49 1.24
CA VAL A 44 -3.73 -1.68 1.01
C VAL A 44 -4.52 -2.07 2.27
N ALA A 45 -3.89 -1.98 3.45
CA ALA A 45 -4.51 -2.33 4.72
C ALA A 45 -5.71 -1.43 5.07
N ILE A 46 -5.74 -0.16 4.63
CA ILE A 46 -6.88 0.76 4.79
C ILE A 46 -8.17 0.15 4.22
N LEU A 47 -8.05 -0.59 3.11
CA LEU A 47 -9.18 -1.19 2.40
C LEU A 47 -9.59 -2.56 2.95
N ILE A 48 -8.82 -3.15 3.88
CA ILE A 48 -9.11 -4.47 4.44
C ILE A 48 -9.88 -4.33 5.76
N PRO A 49 -11.11 -4.83 5.84
CA PRO A 49 -11.90 -4.77 7.05
C PRO A 49 -11.20 -5.44 8.26
N GLY A 50 -11.11 -4.73 9.37
CA GLY A 50 -10.43 -5.19 10.59
C GLY A 50 -8.94 -4.87 10.66
N ALA A 51 -8.32 -4.32 9.61
CA ALA A 51 -6.92 -3.90 9.59
C ALA A 51 -6.75 -2.39 9.89
N GLU A 52 -7.83 -1.63 10.05
CA GLU A 52 -7.83 -0.17 10.21
C GLU A 52 -6.90 0.33 11.34
N PRO A 53 -6.87 -0.29 12.54
CA PRO A 53 -6.01 0.22 13.63
C PRO A 53 -4.51 0.14 13.31
N VAL A 54 -4.15 -0.70 12.34
CA VAL A 54 -2.77 -0.93 11.92
C VAL A 54 -2.42 -0.09 10.68
N ALA A 55 -3.38 0.10 9.78
CA ALA A 55 -3.19 0.73 8.47
C ALA A 55 -2.65 2.15 8.55
N GLY A 56 -3.33 3.06 9.27
CA GLY A 56 -2.91 4.44 9.44
C GLY A 56 -1.54 4.56 10.10
N ASN A 57 -1.29 3.72 11.13
CA ASN A 57 0.02 3.65 11.78
C ASN A 57 1.13 3.19 10.82
N MET A 58 0.84 2.28 9.88
CA MET A 58 1.82 1.83 8.89
C MET A 58 2.17 2.94 7.91
N VAL A 59 1.19 3.66 7.38
CA VAL A 59 1.45 4.78 6.47
C VAL A 59 2.28 5.86 7.18
N ASP A 60 1.89 6.27 8.38
CA ASP A 60 2.62 7.27 9.16
C ASP A 60 4.05 6.82 9.49
N THR A 61 4.23 5.56 9.89
CA THR A 61 5.56 4.98 10.15
C THR A 61 6.41 4.98 8.89
N GLY A 62 5.86 4.58 7.76
CA GLY A 62 6.57 4.59 6.49
C GLY A 62 6.98 6.00 6.06
N ILE A 63 6.11 6.99 6.24
CA ILE A 63 6.40 8.40 6.01
C ILE A 63 7.54 8.89 6.92
N GLU A 64 7.53 8.51 8.20
CA GLU A 64 8.61 8.85 9.13
C GLU A 64 9.95 8.23 8.72
N ILE A 65 9.94 6.98 8.27
CA ILE A 65 11.13 6.31 7.71
C ILE A 65 11.68 7.12 6.52
N ILE A 66 10.83 7.54 5.59
CA ILE A 66 11.25 8.36 4.43
C ILE A 66 11.80 9.72 4.86
N LYS A 67 11.13 10.44 5.76
CA LYS A 67 11.61 11.72 6.29
C LYS A 67 12.98 11.58 6.95
N THR A 68 13.18 10.50 7.64
CA THR A 68 14.42 10.21 8.35
C THR A 68 15.51 9.73 7.41
N ARG A 69 15.17 8.95 6.37
CA ARG A 69 16.06 8.64 5.24
C ARG A 69 16.58 9.94 4.59
N ASN A 70 15.72 10.91 4.36
CA ASN A 70 16.12 12.20 3.75
C ASN A 70 17.11 12.96 4.64
N LYS A 71 16.87 13.01 5.96
CA LYS A 71 17.81 13.62 6.93
C LYS A 71 19.13 12.87 6.96
N PHE A 72 19.09 11.53 6.96
CA PHE A 72 20.27 10.68 6.92
C PHE A 72 21.09 10.91 5.64
N ALA A 73 20.45 10.93 4.48
CA ALA A 73 21.11 11.17 3.19
C ALA A 73 21.83 12.52 3.14
N LYS A 74 21.21 13.57 3.68
CA LYS A 74 21.81 14.90 3.78
C LYS A 74 23.04 14.90 4.67
N SER A 75 22.90 14.40 5.89
CA SER A 75 23.98 14.32 6.87
C SER A 75 25.14 13.45 6.37
N ALA A 76 24.85 12.29 5.79
CA ALA A 76 25.84 11.37 5.25
C ALA A 76 26.61 11.97 4.07
N SER A 77 25.93 12.67 3.15
CA SER A 77 26.62 13.33 2.03
C SER A 77 27.59 14.42 2.48
N GLU A 78 27.22 15.16 3.53
CA GLU A 78 28.10 16.17 4.15
C GLU A 78 29.29 15.52 4.86
N GLY A 79 29.03 14.42 5.59
CA GLY A 79 30.04 13.65 6.27
C GLY A 79 31.07 13.03 5.32
N LEU A 80 30.61 12.37 4.26
CA LEU A 80 31.49 11.81 3.23
C LEU A 80 32.37 12.87 2.57
N ARG A 81 31.83 14.05 2.24
CA ARG A 81 32.63 15.17 1.68
C ARG A 81 33.71 15.66 2.63
N LYS A 82 33.40 15.76 3.93
CA LYS A 82 34.40 16.15 4.94
C LYS A 82 35.54 15.13 5.02
N ILE A 83 35.21 13.82 5.01
CA ILE A 83 36.24 12.76 5.01
C ILE A 83 37.08 12.85 3.74
N GLU A 84 36.51 13.06 2.55
CA GLU A 84 37.26 13.20 1.30
C GLU A 84 38.22 14.37 1.33
N THR A 85 37.84 15.49 1.96
CA THR A 85 38.73 16.64 2.13
C THR A 85 39.94 16.30 3.01
N ALA A 86 39.73 15.45 4.03
CA ALA A 86 40.80 15.01 4.91
C ALA A 86 41.62 13.83 4.35
N LEU A 87 41.07 13.09 3.39
CA LEU A 87 41.63 11.83 2.90
C LEU A 87 43.08 11.91 2.44
N PRO A 88 43.53 12.94 1.69
CA PRO A 88 44.95 13.09 1.32
C PRO A 88 45.88 13.18 2.54
N TYR A 89 45.46 13.83 3.61
CA TYR A 89 46.25 13.96 4.85
C TYR A 89 46.27 12.65 5.63
N LEU A 90 45.13 11.92 5.69
CA LEU A 90 45.01 10.59 6.30
C LEU A 90 45.92 9.57 5.58
N ILE A 91 45.95 9.61 4.24
CA ILE A 91 46.83 8.77 3.41
C ILE A 91 48.28 9.04 3.75
N ALA A 92 48.66 10.32 3.79
CA ALA A 92 50.03 10.74 4.10
C ALA A 92 50.44 10.34 5.50
N ALA A 93 49.61 10.61 6.52
CA ALA A 93 49.87 10.25 7.92
C ALA A 93 50.07 8.73 8.10
N ARG A 94 49.16 7.94 7.52
CA ARG A 94 49.19 6.47 7.64
C ARG A 94 50.40 5.87 6.93
N ALA A 95 50.75 6.40 5.76
CA ALA A 95 51.94 5.98 5.05
C ALA A 95 53.22 6.31 5.85
N THR A 96 53.29 7.53 6.43
CA THR A 96 54.45 7.94 7.25
C THR A 96 54.61 7.01 8.45
N GLN A 97 53.53 6.70 9.13
CA GLN A 97 53.55 5.74 10.27
C GLN A 97 53.98 4.34 9.83
N ALA A 98 53.53 3.84 8.70
CA ALA A 98 53.86 2.52 8.19
C ALA A 98 55.32 2.44 7.70
N VAL A 99 55.86 3.55 7.18
CA VAL A 99 57.29 3.65 6.79
C VAL A 99 58.17 3.65 8.03
N SER A 100 57.89 4.50 9.01
CA SER A 100 58.67 4.58 10.26
C SER A 100 58.58 3.32 11.11
N ALA A 101 57.49 2.56 11.02
CA ALA A 101 57.36 1.25 11.67
C ALA A 101 58.39 0.19 11.15
N GLN A 102 59.08 0.49 10.07
CA GLN A 102 60.17 -0.36 9.53
C GLN A 102 61.56 0.00 10.11
N ASP A 103 61.62 0.96 11.03
CA ASP A 103 62.87 1.34 11.68
C ASP A 103 63.49 0.15 12.41
N THR A 104 64.82 0.14 12.35
CA THR A 104 65.63 -0.84 13.09
C THR A 104 66.71 -0.09 13.87
N ASP A 105 67.42 -0.78 14.77
CA ASP A 105 68.47 -0.18 15.57
C ASP A 105 69.60 0.46 14.72
N SER A 106 69.73 0.03 13.47
CA SER A 106 70.80 0.46 12.57
C SER A 106 70.33 1.34 11.41
N VAL A 107 69.01 1.42 11.15
CA VAL A 107 68.46 2.15 9.98
C VAL A 107 67.14 2.77 10.35
N THR A 108 67.03 4.06 10.10
CA THR A 108 65.78 4.82 10.19
C THR A 108 65.19 5.06 8.81
N TYR A 109 63.87 4.98 8.69
CA TYR A 109 63.13 5.21 7.47
C TYR A 109 62.22 6.41 7.65
N THR A 110 62.35 7.38 6.77
CA THR A 110 61.45 8.53 6.72
C THR A 110 60.73 8.53 5.36
N GLY A 111 59.43 8.70 5.39
CA GLY A 111 58.64 8.68 4.15
C GLY A 111 57.21 9.07 4.33
N THR A 112 56.51 9.23 3.25
CA THR A 112 55.10 9.54 3.21
C THR A 112 54.48 9.03 1.90
N ALA A 113 53.18 9.22 1.70
CA ALA A 113 52.52 8.90 0.45
C ALA A 113 51.62 10.01 -0.04
N LEU A 114 51.39 10.00 -1.34
CA LEU A 114 50.51 10.96 -2.05
C LEU A 114 49.36 10.19 -2.71
N ALA A 115 48.18 10.75 -2.56
CA ALA A 115 46.99 10.29 -3.26
C ALA A 115 47.03 10.70 -4.74
N VAL A 116 46.63 9.80 -5.65
CA VAL A 116 46.53 10.10 -7.09
C VAL A 116 45.12 9.72 -7.58
N PRO A 117 44.33 10.67 -8.08
CA PRO A 117 44.53 12.14 -7.98
C PRO A 117 44.35 12.62 -6.53
N ARG A 118 44.74 13.88 -6.29
CA ARG A 118 44.61 14.50 -4.95
C ARG A 118 43.25 15.08 -4.71
N THR A 119 42.48 15.31 -5.77
CA THR A 119 41.12 15.90 -5.71
C THR A 119 40.06 14.83 -5.86
N SER A 120 38.96 15.04 -5.16
CA SER A 120 37.74 14.23 -5.33
C SER A 120 36.99 14.62 -6.61
N GLU A 121 36.39 13.63 -7.25
CA GLU A 121 35.38 13.79 -8.29
C GLU A 121 34.08 13.03 -7.89
N SER A 122 33.90 12.75 -6.61
CA SER A 122 32.69 12.13 -6.11
C SER A 122 31.48 13.04 -6.28
N ASP A 123 30.37 12.47 -6.71
CA ASP A 123 29.09 13.15 -6.75
C ASP A 123 28.10 12.44 -5.81
N PHE A 124 27.72 13.15 -4.77
CA PHE A 124 26.74 12.70 -3.77
C PHE A 124 25.35 13.33 -3.99
N ALA A 125 25.10 13.95 -5.15
CA ALA A 125 23.80 14.53 -5.45
C ALA A 125 22.69 13.46 -5.40
N ALA A 126 22.99 12.25 -5.87
CA ALA A 126 22.08 11.12 -5.82
C ALA A 126 21.75 10.65 -4.38
N LEU A 127 22.68 10.81 -3.41
CA LEU A 127 22.37 10.55 -1.99
C LEU A 127 21.45 11.61 -1.42
N LYS A 128 21.68 12.87 -1.78
CA LYS A 128 20.76 13.95 -1.37
C LYS A 128 19.38 13.71 -1.91
N GLY A 129 19.30 13.02 -3.06
CA GLY A 129 18.09 12.70 -3.76
C GLY A 129 17.13 13.89 -3.85
N SER A 130 16.26 13.99 -4.77
CA SER A 130 15.08 14.80 -4.58
C SER A 130 14.52 14.48 -3.18
N GLU A 131 14.34 15.48 -2.32
CA GLU A 131 13.61 15.26 -1.05
C GLU A 131 12.30 14.59 -1.45
N ILE A 132 12.16 13.31 -1.09
CA ILE A 132 10.95 12.56 -1.40
C ILE A 132 9.84 13.26 -0.64
N SER A 133 8.95 13.94 -1.36
CA SER A 133 7.79 14.57 -0.75
C SER A 133 6.83 13.50 -0.27
N THR A 134 6.50 13.55 1.00
CA THR A 134 5.55 12.63 1.63
C THR A 134 4.19 13.27 1.89
N ASP A 135 4.05 14.56 1.63
CA ASP A 135 2.84 15.30 1.98
C ASP A 135 1.64 14.85 1.13
N THR A 136 1.83 14.73 -0.18
CA THR A 136 0.79 14.22 -1.09
C THR A 136 0.37 12.78 -0.74
N MET A 137 1.31 11.93 -0.32
CA MET A 137 0.98 10.57 0.12
C MET A 137 0.17 10.56 1.41
N LYS A 138 0.46 11.47 2.35
CA LYS A 138 -0.32 11.60 3.57
C LYS A 138 -1.74 12.05 3.26
N ASP A 139 -1.90 13.10 2.46
CA ASP A 139 -3.21 13.63 2.09
C ASP A 139 -4.07 12.57 1.37
N THR A 140 -3.50 11.88 0.37
CA THR A 140 -4.23 10.83 -0.37
C THR A 140 -4.53 9.61 0.50
N SER A 141 -3.68 9.27 1.46
CA SER A 141 -3.94 8.19 2.43
C SER A 141 -5.11 8.54 3.36
N ASP A 142 -5.16 9.78 3.87
CA ASP A 142 -6.24 10.24 4.75
C ASP A 142 -7.58 10.33 3.99
N ASP A 143 -7.56 10.71 2.70
CA ASP A 143 -8.75 10.73 1.85
C ASP A 143 -9.25 9.31 1.55
N LEU A 144 -8.35 8.37 1.25
CA LEU A 144 -8.66 6.96 1.03
C LEU A 144 -9.24 6.30 2.31
N GLU A 145 -8.67 6.59 3.49
CA GLU A 145 -9.16 6.07 4.76
C GLU A 145 -10.60 6.53 5.02
N ARG A 146 -10.89 7.81 4.75
CA ARG A 146 -12.23 8.37 4.89
C ARG A 146 -13.22 7.72 3.93
N ALA A 147 -12.86 7.60 2.65
CA ALA A 147 -13.70 6.97 1.64
C ALA A 147 -13.99 5.49 1.96
N ALA A 148 -12.99 4.73 2.40
CA ALA A 148 -13.14 3.35 2.81
C ALA A 148 -14.07 3.17 4.01
N GLU A 149 -13.99 4.07 5.01
CA GLU A 149 -14.87 4.07 6.18
C GLU A 149 -16.31 4.40 5.81
N GLU A 150 -16.53 5.36 4.90
CA GLU A 150 -17.86 5.71 4.40
C GLU A 150 -18.48 4.56 3.60
N LEU A 151 -17.69 3.91 2.74
CA LEU A 151 -18.12 2.73 1.98
C LEU A 151 -18.47 1.57 2.90
N ARG A 152 -17.68 1.32 3.94
CA ARG A 152 -17.98 0.26 4.93
C ARG A 152 -19.31 0.47 5.62
N LYS A 153 -19.59 1.71 6.06
CA LYS A 153 -20.87 2.06 6.68
C LYS A 153 -22.03 1.87 5.71
N ALA A 154 -21.86 2.31 4.46
CA ALA A 154 -22.89 2.13 3.43
C ALA A 154 -23.14 0.65 3.15
N SER A 155 -22.11 -0.18 3.07
CA SER A 155 -22.25 -1.63 2.89
C SER A 155 -22.98 -2.31 4.05
N GLU A 156 -22.70 -1.91 5.30
CA GLU A 156 -23.46 -2.37 6.47
C GLU A 156 -24.93 -1.94 6.41
N ASP A 157 -25.21 -0.70 6.00
CA ASP A 157 -26.57 -0.19 5.89
C ASP A 157 -27.33 -0.89 4.76
N THR A 158 -26.70 -1.16 3.62
CA THR A 158 -27.24 -1.97 2.53
C THR A 158 -27.56 -3.39 2.98
N ALA A 159 -26.65 -4.03 3.73
CA ALA A 159 -26.88 -5.37 4.27
C ALA A 159 -28.10 -5.40 5.22
N LYS A 160 -28.24 -4.41 6.11
CA LYS A 160 -29.40 -4.26 7.01
C LYS A 160 -30.70 -4.00 6.25
N ALA A 161 -30.64 -3.17 5.20
CA ALA A 161 -31.81 -2.90 4.34
C ALA A 161 -32.21 -4.16 3.56
N LYS A 162 -31.25 -4.90 3.02
CA LYS A 162 -31.48 -6.20 2.38
C LYS A 162 -32.12 -7.21 3.32
N GLU A 163 -31.65 -7.26 4.57
CA GLU A 163 -32.24 -8.13 5.60
C GLU A 163 -33.69 -7.75 5.89
N ARG A 164 -34.02 -6.45 6.02
CA ARG A 164 -35.42 -6.00 6.21
C ARG A 164 -36.32 -6.43 5.06
N ALA A 165 -35.86 -6.28 3.81
CA ALA A 165 -36.61 -6.69 2.63
C ALA A 165 -36.79 -8.21 2.58
N TRP A 166 -35.77 -8.99 2.89
CA TRP A 166 -35.85 -10.45 3.03
C TRP A 166 -36.82 -10.87 4.12
N LEU A 167 -36.83 -10.21 5.28
CA LEU A 167 -37.78 -10.49 6.36
C LEU A 167 -39.21 -10.19 5.93
N ALA A 168 -39.45 -9.13 5.19
CA ALA A 168 -40.79 -8.80 4.68
C ALA A 168 -41.28 -9.83 3.65
N ASP A 169 -40.40 -10.39 2.83
CA ASP A 169 -40.72 -11.47 1.89
C ASP A 169 -40.84 -12.84 2.58
N CYS A 170 -39.79 -13.28 3.28
CA CYS A 170 -39.64 -14.65 3.77
C CYS A 170 -39.89 -14.81 5.28
N GLY A 171 -39.99 -13.73 6.05
CA GLY A 171 -40.24 -13.76 7.49
C GLY A 171 -39.06 -14.20 8.34
N GLY A 172 -37.90 -14.41 7.75
CA GLY A 172 -36.70 -14.81 8.47
C GLY A 172 -36.68 -16.28 8.88
N SER A 173 -35.61 -16.64 9.58
CA SER A 173 -35.40 -18.01 10.09
C SER A 173 -35.90 -18.23 11.54
N ASP A 174 -36.57 -17.26 12.13
CA ASP A 174 -37.04 -17.37 13.53
C ASP A 174 -38.03 -18.52 13.71
N LYS A 175 -37.47 -19.67 13.94
CA LYS A 175 -38.16 -20.93 14.20
C LYS A 175 -38.90 -20.96 15.54
N GLY A 176 -38.98 -19.84 16.25
CA GLY A 176 -39.53 -19.76 17.60
C GLY A 176 -41.04 -19.56 17.71
N SER A 177 -41.73 -19.23 16.64
CA SER A 177 -43.16 -18.97 16.66
C SER A 177 -43.88 -19.78 15.58
N VAL A 178 -44.23 -20.99 15.91
CA VAL A 178 -45.19 -21.77 15.12
C VAL A 178 -46.50 -20.98 15.08
N GLY A 179 -46.76 -20.34 13.93
CA GLY A 179 -48.09 -19.78 13.63
C GLY A 179 -48.18 -18.28 13.33
N SER A 180 -47.13 -17.51 13.23
CA SER A 180 -47.23 -16.09 12.82
C SER A 180 -46.03 -15.53 12.06
N CYS A 181 -45.57 -16.18 11.05
CA CYS A 181 -44.82 -15.48 10.05
C CYS A 181 -45.77 -14.61 9.23
N SER A 182 -45.73 -13.30 9.44
CA SER A 182 -46.54 -12.32 8.73
C SER A 182 -45.74 -11.82 7.50
N CYS A 183 -45.53 -12.68 6.53
CA CYS A 183 -44.70 -12.36 5.34
C CYS A 183 -45.41 -12.83 4.05
N MET A 184 -44.95 -12.31 2.90
CA MET A 184 -45.54 -12.67 1.60
C MET A 184 -45.47 -14.18 1.33
N TRP A 185 -44.37 -14.83 1.65
CA TRP A 185 -44.17 -16.25 1.44
C TRP A 185 -45.26 -17.10 2.09
N GLU A 186 -45.59 -16.83 3.37
CA GLU A 186 -46.64 -17.59 4.08
C GLU A 186 -48.04 -17.29 3.56
N ARG A 187 -48.32 -16.02 3.24
CA ARG A 187 -49.62 -15.64 2.71
C ARG A 187 -49.88 -16.29 1.37
N MET A 188 -48.87 -16.32 0.50
CA MET A 188 -48.99 -17.07 -0.75
C MET A 188 -49.19 -18.56 -0.50
N LYS A 189 -48.35 -19.17 0.34
CA LYS A 189 -48.43 -20.60 0.66
C LYS A 189 -49.80 -21.01 1.23
N SER A 190 -50.36 -20.20 2.13
CA SER A 190 -51.61 -20.51 2.80
C SER A 190 -52.84 -20.55 1.88
N LEU A 191 -52.78 -19.83 0.73
CA LEU A 191 -53.90 -19.74 -0.21
C LEU A 191 -53.73 -20.53 -1.48
N THR A 192 -52.47 -20.62 -1.98
CA THR A 192 -52.21 -21.08 -3.34
C THR A 192 -51.76 -22.52 -3.43
N ASP A 193 -51.39 -23.16 -2.33
CA ASP A 193 -50.84 -24.52 -2.31
C ASP A 193 -49.64 -24.71 -3.26
N LEU A 194 -48.92 -23.63 -3.60
CA LEU A 194 -47.78 -23.69 -4.49
C LEU A 194 -46.63 -24.44 -3.85
N SER A 195 -45.96 -25.26 -4.65
CA SER A 195 -44.80 -26.06 -4.20
C SER A 195 -43.59 -25.17 -3.87
N GLY A 196 -42.61 -25.74 -3.16
CA GLY A 196 -41.37 -25.03 -2.85
C GLY A 196 -40.59 -24.50 -4.08
N VAL A 197 -40.77 -25.10 -5.26
CA VAL A 197 -40.17 -24.63 -6.51
C VAL A 197 -40.82 -23.33 -7.00
N GLN A 198 -42.15 -23.25 -6.86
CA GLN A 198 -42.92 -22.06 -7.27
C GLN A 198 -42.97 -20.99 -6.17
N ASN A 199 -42.71 -21.36 -4.95
CA ASN A 199 -42.71 -20.47 -3.78
C ASN A 199 -41.45 -20.72 -2.92
N PRO A 200 -40.24 -20.40 -3.44
CA PRO A 200 -39.00 -20.70 -2.73
C PRO A 200 -38.86 -19.86 -1.47
N HIS A 201 -38.36 -20.52 -0.41
CA HIS A 201 -38.08 -19.88 0.87
C HIS A 201 -36.56 -19.81 1.10
N TYR A 202 -36.06 -18.65 1.36
CA TYR A 202 -34.63 -18.41 1.63
C TYR A 202 -34.39 -18.35 3.14
N SER A 203 -33.37 -19.05 3.61
CA SER A 203 -33.02 -19.11 5.04
C SER A 203 -32.18 -17.94 5.52
N SER A 204 -31.64 -17.12 4.59
CA SER A 204 -30.84 -15.94 4.92
C SER A 204 -30.96 -14.86 3.83
N SER A 205 -30.73 -13.61 4.22
CA SER A 205 -30.67 -12.46 3.32
C SER A 205 -29.47 -12.51 2.34
N VAL A 206 -28.43 -13.27 2.69
CA VAL A 206 -27.21 -13.38 1.87
C VAL A 206 -27.50 -14.10 0.55
N THR A 207 -28.26 -15.18 0.60
CA THR A 207 -28.61 -15.99 -0.58
C THR A 207 -29.91 -15.56 -1.26
N TRP A 208 -30.64 -14.65 -0.63
CA TRP A 208 -31.90 -14.15 -1.15
C TRP A 208 -31.69 -13.08 -2.23
N GLU A 209 -32.47 -13.18 -3.30
CA GLU A 209 -32.49 -12.22 -4.39
C GLU A 209 -33.83 -11.46 -4.43
N PRO A 210 -33.84 -10.13 -4.44
CA PRO A 210 -35.06 -9.33 -4.40
C PRO A 210 -36.06 -9.64 -5.53
N GLN A 211 -35.56 -10.00 -6.72
CA GLN A 211 -36.42 -10.34 -7.86
C GLN A 211 -37.36 -11.52 -7.56
N VAL A 212 -36.91 -12.46 -6.74
CA VAL A 212 -37.73 -13.63 -6.35
C VAL A 212 -38.99 -13.21 -5.60
N ALA A 213 -38.92 -12.16 -4.79
CA ALA A 213 -40.12 -11.65 -4.10
C ALA A 213 -41.12 -11.01 -5.06
N LEU A 214 -40.63 -10.32 -6.09
CA LEU A 214 -41.47 -9.75 -7.15
C LEU A 214 -42.11 -10.86 -8.00
N ASP A 215 -41.38 -11.92 -8.31
CA ASP A 215 -41.91 -13.08 -9.03
C ASP A 215 -42.93 -13.82 -8.20
N ARG A 216 -42.75 -13.89 -6.88
CA ARG A 216 -43.75 -14.41 -5.94
C ARG A 216 -45.06 -13.62 -6.00
N ALA A 217 -44.99 -12.30 -6.04
CA ALA A 217 -46.17 -11.46 -6.16
C ALA A 217 -46.89 -11.66 -7.51
N LYS A 218 -46.15 -11.82 -8.62
CA LYS A 218 -46.70 -12.16 -9.94
C LYS A 218 -47.45 -13.48 -9.91
N ASP A 219 -46.78 -14.54 -9.40
CA ASP A 219 -47.40 -15.86 -9.29
C ASP A 219 -48.64 -15.85 -8.42
N TYR A 220 -48.61 -15.09 -7.30
CA TYR A 220 -49.78 -14.95 -6.43
C TYR A 220 -50.99 -14.35 -7.15
N TYR A 221 -50.83 -13.22 -7.83
CA TYR A 221 -51.96 -12.56 -8.48
C TYR A 221 -52.46 -13.30 -9.73
N HIS A 222 -51.57 -13.94 -10.51
CA HIS A 222 -51.94 -14.83 -11.60
C HIS A 222 -52.76 -16.02 -11.10
N TRP A 223 -52.34 -16.61 -9.99
CA TRP A 223 -53.09 -17.71 -9.39
C TRP A 223 -54.47 -17.24 -8.86
N ARG A 224 -54.50 -16.07 -8.17
CA ARG A 224 -55.75 -15.47 -7.68
C ARG A 224 -56.73 -15.19 -8.82
N LEU A 225 -56.24 -14.59 -9.87
CA LEU A 225 -57.06 -14.26 -11.06
C LEU A 225 -57.63 -15.54 -11.69
N THR A 226 -56.82 -16.57 -11.85
CA THR A 226 -57.21 -17.83 -12.52
C THR A 226 -58.21 -18.64 -11.66
N ASN A 227 -58.06 -18.62 -10.34
CA ASN A 227 -58.85 -19.45 -9.43
C ASN A 227 -60.01 -18.70 -8.77
N GLU A 228 -60.26 -17.41 -9.08
CA GLU A 228 -61.33 -16.62 -8.51
C GLU A 228 -62.71 -17.16 -8.92
N LYS A 229 -63.48 -17.53 -7.94
CA LYS A 229 -64.86 -18.00 -8.12
C LYS A 229 -65.76 -17.40 -7.04
N PRO A 230 -67.06 -17.17 -7.32
CA PRO A 230 -67.99 -16.75 -6.29
C PRO A 230 -68.07 -17.81 -5.16
N HIS A 231 -68.01 -17.36 -3.91
CA HIS A 231 -68.11 -18.24 -2.75
C HIS A 231 -69.52 -18.80 -2.50
N GLY A 232 -70.47 -18.44 -3.35
CA GLY A 232 -71.85 -18.92 -3.33
C GLY A 232 -72.70 -18.32 -4.43
N SER A 233 -74.04 -18.54 -4.38
CA SER A 233 -74.97 -18.15 -5.44
C SER A 233 -75.65 -16.81 -5.20
N SER A 234 -75.43 -16.13 -4.05
CA SER A 234 -76.08 -14.84 -3.77
C SER A 234 -75.58 -13.73 -4.69
N VAL A 235 -76.33 -12.65 -4.81
CA VAL A 235 -75.98 -11.49 -5.64
C VAL A 235 -74.74 -10.78 -5.05
N GLU A 236 -74.70 -10.66 -3.75
CA GLU A 236 -73.61 -10.04 -3.01
C GLU A 236 -72.31 -10.82 -3.22
N MET A 237 -72.33 -12.17 -3.07
CA MET A 237 -71.15 -13.02 -3.30
C MET A 237 -70.66 -12.98 -4.75
N LYS A 238 -71.54 -12.80 -5.71
CA LYS A 238 -71.16 -12.58 -7.13
C LYS A 238 -70.59 -11.19 -7.38
N ALA A 239 -71.10 -10.18 -6.65
CA ALA A 239 -70.54 -8.82 -6.74
C ALA A 239 -69.16 -8.76 -6.10
N GLU A 240 -68.94 -9.42 -4.98
CA GLU A 240 -67.62 -9.57 -4.35
C GLU A 240 -66.63 -10.29 -5.26
N SER A 241 -67.05 -11.41 -5.89
CA SER A 241 -66.22 -12.11 -6.85
C SER A 241 -65.85 -11.24 -8.08
N ALA A 242 -66.79 -10.42 -8.58
CA ALA A 242 -66.50 -9.50 -9.65
C ALA A 242 -65.50 -8.41 -9.22
N ALA A 243 -65.63 -7.88 -7.99
CA ALA A 243 -64.70 -6.93 -7.42
C ALA A 243 -63.30 -7.54 -7.26
N ARG A 244 -63.20 -8.79 -6.71
CA ARG A 244 -61.94 -9.53 -6.60
C ARG A 244 -61.31 -9.75 -7.98
N LYS A 245 -62.08 -10.17 -8.97
CA LYS A 245 -61.58 -10.38 -10.32
C LYS A 245 -61.01 -9.11 -10.94
N ALA A 246 -61.68 -7.99 -10.81
CA ALA A 246 -61.21 -6.72 -11.29
C ALA A 246 -59.92 -6.30 -10.60
N PHE A 247 -59.90 -6.38 -9.27
CA PHE A 247 -58.69 -6.08 -8.47
C PHE A 247 -57.50 -6.94 -8.87
N TYR A 248 -57.69 -8.27 -8.99
CA TYR A 248 -56.59 -9.17 -9.36
C TYR A 248 -56.12 -8.98 -10.80
N THR A 249 -57.00 -8.59 -11.71
CA THR A 249 -56.64 -8.20 -13.10
C THR A 249 -55.74 -6.99 -13.06
N TYR A 250 -56.11 -5.96 -12.31
CA TYR A 250 -55.32 -4.77 -12.11
C TYR A 250 -53.96 -5.07 -11.45
N ALA A 251 -54.01 -5.75 -10.30
CA ALA A 251 -52.82 -6.09 -9.53
C ALA A 251 -51.83 -6.96 -10.34
N SER A 252 -52.35 -7.93 -11.12
CA SER A 252 -51.55 -8.77 -12.00
C SER A 252 -50.81 -7.92 -13.05
N ALA A 253 -51.54 -7.00 -13.70
CA ALA A 253 -50.97 -6.12 -14.71
C ALA A 253 -49.90 -5.18 -14.13
N GLU A 254 -50.11 -4.71 -12.88
CA GLU A 254 -49.11 -3.87 -12.19
C GLU A 254 -47.87 -4.65 -11.78
N VAL A 255 -48.02 -5.81 -11.12
CA VAL A 255 -46.86 -6.62 -10.68
C VAL A 255 -46.08 -7.24 -11.85
N ASP A 256 -46.73 -7.45 -13.02
CA ASP A 256 -46.02 -7.94 -14.22
C ASP A 256 -44.97 -6.95 -14.71
N ARG A 257 -45.19 -5.65 -14.49
CA ARG A 257 -44.22 -4.59 -14.77
C ARG A 257 -43.14 -4.44 -13.70
N ALA A 258 -43.37 -5.00 -12.52
CA ALA A 258 -42.42 -4.89 -11.41
C ALA A 258 -41.09 -5.59 -11.72
N HIS A 259 -40.00 -4.89 -11.48
CA HIS A 259 -38.66 -5.40 -11.68
C HIS A 259 -37.65 -4.68 -10.78
N ILE A 260 -36.53 -5.35 -10.55
CA ILE A 260 -35.33 -4.80 -9.96
C ILE A 260 -34.14 -5.28 -10.80
N THR A 261 -33.28 -4.38 -11.22
CA THR A 261 -32.10 -4.68 -12.03
C THR A 261 -30.90 -3.89 -11.51
N GLU A 262 -29.77 -4.55 -11.32
CA GLU A 262 -28.50 -3.95 -11.00
C GLU A 262 -27.59 -3.96 -12.25
N ASN A 263 -27.17 -2.81 -12.70
CA ASN A 263 -26.35 -2.61 -13.91
C ASN A 263 -25.01 -1.97 -13.52
N GLY A 264 -24.19 -2.67 -12.73
CA GLY A 264 -22.87 -2.19 -12.35
C GLY A 264 -22.87 -0.89 -11.53
N ASP A 265 -23.32 0.21 -12.14
CA ASP A 265 -23.26 1.54 -11.53
C ASP A 265 -24.52 1.95 -10.78
N ARG A 266 -25.63 1.26 -11.00
CA ARG A 266 -26.92 1.64 -10.44
C ARG A 266 -27.89 0.48 -10.35
N VAL A 267 -28.66 0.47 -9.27
CA VAL A 267 -29.87 -0.35 -9.13
C VAL A 267 -31.08 0.49 -9.59
N SER A 268 -31.83 -0.05 -10.52
CA SER A 268 -33.13 0.49 -10.94
C SER A 268 -34.23 -0.47 -10.56
N SER A 269 -35.35 0.07 -10.07
CA SER A 269 -36.52 -0.72 -9.69
C SER A 269 -37.79 -0.02 -10.08
N TYR A 270 -38.81 -0.82 -10.40
CA TYR A 270 -40.19 -0.40 -10.45
C TYR A 270 -41.01 -1.34 -9.59
N ILE A 271 -41.63 -0.80 -8.55
CA ILE A 271 -42.45 -1.56 -7.59
C ILE A 271 -43.81 -0.85 -7.53
N PRO A 272 -44.87 -1.49 -8.00
CA PRO A 272 -46.17 -0.83 -8.05
C PRO A 272 -46.74 -0.63 -6.64
N LEU A 273 -47.47 0.45 -6.47
CA LEU A 273 -48.33 0.65 -5.31
C LEU A 273 -49.66 -0.06 -5.55
N LEU A 274 -49.95 -1.10 -4.80
CA LEU A 274 -51.27 -1.75 -4.82
C LEU A 274 -52.19 -1.09 -3.78
N PRO A 275 -53.42 -0.73 -4.15
CA PRO A 275 -54.34 -0.04 -3.23
C PRO A 275 -54.76 -0.96 -2.07
N ARG A 276 -54.78 -0.45 -0.82
CA ARG A 276 -55.11 -1.15 0.40
C ARG A 276 -56.48 -0.81 0.99
N ASN A 277 -57.14 0.18 0.41
CA ASN A 277 -58.42 0.70 0.87
C ASN A 277 -59.16 1.44 -0.25
N SER A 278 -60.39 1.86 0.04
CA SER A 278 -61.20 2.56 -0.93
C SER A 278 -60.64 3.92 -1.40
N ASP A 279 -59.89 4.58 -0.52
CA ASP A 279 -59.30 5.89 -0.84
C ASP A 279 -58.11 5.74 -1.81
N GLU A 280 -57.32 4.71 -1.61
CA GLU A 280 -56.20 4.38 -2.53
C GLU A 280 -56.74 3.81 -3.85
N VAL A 281 -57.84 3.07 -3.86
CA VAL A 281 -58.53 2.63 -5.10
C VAL A 281 -58.91 3.83 -5.98
N ARG A 282 -59.32 4.95 -5.38
CA ARG A 282 -59.67 6.17 -6.13
C ARG A 282 -58.53 6.77 -6.93
N ALA A 283 -57.29 6.43 -6.60
CA ALA A 283 -56.12 6.87 -7.31
C ALA A 283 -55.70 5.93 -8.46
N THR A 284 -56.46 4.87 -8.73
CA THR A 284 -56.10 3.83 -9.69
C THR A 284 -57.08 3.76 -10.88
N GLU A 285 -56.64 3.06 -11.94
CA GLU A 285 -57.49 2.75 -13.11
C GLU A 285 -58.74 1.91 -12.72
N LEU A 286 -58.68 1.14 -11.65
CA LEU A 286 -59.87 0.44 -11.13
C LEU A 286 -61.04 1.37 -10.85
N TYR A 287 -60.78 2.61 -10.50
CA TYR A 287 -61.79 3.62 -10.20
C TYR A 287 -62.27 4.37 -11.45
N THR A 288 -61.33 4.63 -12.37
CA THR A 288 -61.58 5.52 -13.55
C THR A 288 -61.99 4.76 -14.81
N ASP A 289 -61.72 3.46 -14.89
CA ASP A 289 -62.04 2.70 -16.10
C ASP A 289 -63.54 2.43 -16.25
N ALA A 290 -64.07 2.76 -17.42
CA ALA A 290 -65.49 2.59 -17.75
C ALA A 290 -65.83 1.15 -18.19
N VAL A 291 -65.62 0.19 -17.32
CA VAL A 291 -65.77 -1.26 -17.60
C VAL A 291 -67.05 -1.88 -16.98
N TRP A 292 -67.77 -1.15 -16.15
CA TRP A 292 -68.87 -1.65 -15.38
C TRP A 292 -70.20 -1.39 -16.06
N PRO A 293 -71.07 -2.40 -16.23
CA PRO A 293 -72.34 -2.23 -16.89
C PRO A 293 -73.30 -1.38 -16.07
N THR A 294 -74.04 -0.53 -16.76
CA THR A 294 -75.05 0.35 -16.19
C THR A 294 -76.44 0.09 -16.78
N SER A 295 -77.48 0.27 -15.95
CA SER A 295 -78.85 0.23 -16.41
C SER A 295 -79.72 1.30 -15.72
N VAL A 296 -80.75 1.72 -16.40
CA VAL A 296 -81.76 2.64 -15.85
C VAL A 296 -82.94 1.87 -15.33
N ASN A 297 -83.29 2.09 -14.05
CA ASN A 297 -84.45 1.54 -13.34
C ASN A 297 -85.17 2.71 -12.67
N ASP A 298 -86.45 2.86 -12.86
CA ASP A 298 -87.27 3.92 -12.26
C ASP A 298 -86.65 5.34 -12.44
N ASP A 299 -86.25 5.65 -13.66
CA ASP A 299 -85.58 6.91 -14.11
C ASP A 299 -84.22 7.22 -13.42
N LYS A 300 -83.62 6.24 -12.71
CA LYS A 300 -82.31 6.36 -12.12
C LYS A 300 -81.31 5.38 -12.76
N ALA A 301 -80.11 5.84 -13.04
CA ALA A 301 -79.03 5.03 -13.55
C ALA A 301 -78.26 4.41 -12.38
N TYR A 302 -77.93 3.13 -12.50
CA TYR A 302 -77.22 2.34 -11.48
C TYR A 302 -76.04 1.61 -12.09
N LEU A 303 -74.95 1.58 -11.35
CA LEU A 303 -73.76 0.78 -11.65
C LEU A 303 -73.96 -0.66 -11.13
N HIS A 304 -73.52 -1.66 -11.89
CA HIS A 304 -73.68 -3.06 -11.53
C HIS A 304 -72.35 -3.80 -11.66
N TYR A 305 -72.17 -4.88 -10.82
CA TYR A 305 -70.99 -5.74 -10.86
C TYR A 305 -70.86 -6.56 -12.16
N GLY A 306 -71.94 -6.62 -12.94
CA GLY A 306 -71.99 -7.38 -14.17
C GLY A 306 -73.44 -7.52 -14.70
N THR A 307 -73.57 -7.97 -15.93
CA THR A 307 -74.84 -8.13 -16.66
C THR A 307 -75.75 -9.22 -16.04
N THR A 308 -75.20 -10.00 -15.10
CA THR A 308 -75.95 -11.05 -14.37
C THR A 308 -76.71 -10.53 -13.15
N CYS A 309 -76.51 -9.25 -12.78
CA CYS A 309 -77.25 -8.62 -11.69
C CYS A 309 -78.78 -8.62 -11.99
N PRO A 310 -79.64 -9.06 -11.02
CA PRO A 310 -81.07 -9.07 -11.23
C PRO A 310 -81.69 -7.71 -11.59
N ASN A 311 -81.17 -6.63 -10.98
CA ASN A 311 -81.64 -5.26 -11.31
C ASN A 311 -81.13 -4.77 -12.68
N TYR A 312 -79.95 -5.19 -13.12
CA TYR A 312 -79.48 -4.92 -14.49
C TYR A 312 -80.42 -5.57 -15.50
N LYS A 313 -80.80 -6.83 -15.28
CA LYS A 313 -81.72 -7.57 -16.18
C LYS A 313 -83.14 -7.03 -16.21
N LYS A 314 -83.59 -6.34 -15.14
CA LYS A 314 -84.92 -5.72 -15.06
C LYS A 314 -84.93 -4.31 -15.64
N GLY A 315 -83.79 -3.63 -15.62
CA GLY A 315 -83.65 -2.28 -16.14
C GLY A 315 -83.36 -2.24 -17.64
N THR A 316 -83.29 -1.03 -18.18
CA THR A 316 -82.83 -0.78 -19.56
C THR A 316 -81.30 -0.60 -19.55
N PRO A 317 -80.50 -1.44 -20.23
CA PRO A 317 -79.08 -1.24 -20.35
C PRO A 317 -78.73 0.15 -20.91
N SER A 318 -77.84 0.87 -20.25
CA SER A 318 -77.43 2.22 -20.60
C SER A 318 -75.96 2.37 -21.01
N GLY A 319 -75.19 1.26 -21.03
CA GLY A 319 -73.79 1.23 -21.43
C GLY A 319 -72.86 0.73 -20.35
N PHE A 320 -71.61 1.26 -20.40
CA PHE A 320 -70.59 1.00 -19.39
C PHE A 320 -70.09 2.33 -18.80
N ALA A 321 -69.75 2.33 -17.54
CA ALA A 321 -69.28 3.49 -16.83
C ALA A 321 -68.13 3.10 -15.85
N SER A 322 -67.43 4.07 -15.35
CA SER A 322 -66.45 3.90 -14.29
C SER A 322 -67.11 3.93 -12.91
N VAL A 323 -66.39 3.43 -11.90
CA VAL A 323 -66.82 3.56 -10.50
C VAL A 323 -66.79 5.05 -10.09
N ALA A 324 -65.91 5.86 -10.67
CA ALA A 324 -65.79 7.30 -10.46
C ALA A 324 -67.08 8.05 -10.83
N ASP A 325 -67.71 7.67 -11.94
CA ASP A 325 -68.93 8.32 -12.46
C ASP A 325 -70.13 8.11 -11.49
N TYR A 326 -70.06 7.09 -10.65
CA TYR A 326 -71.15 6.70 -9.71
C TYR A 326 -70.76 6.82 -8.22
N ASP A 327 -69.56 7.35 -7.91
CA ASP A 327 -69.16 7.55 -6.53
C ASP A 327 -70.00 8.67 -5.87
N GLY A 328 -70.58 8.39 -4.74
CA GLY A 328 -71.53 9.30 -4.09
C GLY A 328 -72.95 9.23 -4.60
N GLN A 329 -73.27 8.41 -5.64
CA GLN A 329 -74.65 8.18 -6.11
C GLN A 329 -75.31 6.99 -5.42
N ASP A 330 -76.66 6.88 -5.63
CA ASP A 330 -77.42 5.74 -5.10
C ASP A 330 -76.91 4.42 -5.70
N LYS A 331 -76.62 3.44 -4.84
CA LYS A 331 -76.18 2.11 -5.26
C LYS A 331 -77.34 1.23 -5.66
N CYS A 332 -77.11 0.30 -6.55
CA CYS A 332 -78.07 -0.75 -6.86
C CYS A 332 -78.48 -1.48 -5.61
N SER A 333 -79.80 -1.58 -5.28
CA SER A 333 -80.37 -2.19 -4.09
C SER A 333 -80.15 -3.72 -3.97
N LYS A 334 -79.61 -4.37 -5.00
CA LYS A 334 -79.33 -5.80 -5.03
C LYS A 334 -77.85 -6.13 -4.98
N CYS A 335 -76.99 -5.39 -5.66
CA CYS A 335 -75.57 -5.74 -5.67
C CYS A 335 -74.70 -4.79 -4.85
N HIS A 336 -75.21 -3.61 -4.51
CA HIS A 336 -74.49 -2.56 -3.74
C HIS A 336 -73.10 -2.25 -4.25
N PHE A 337 -72.82 -2.57 -5.53
CA PHE A 337 -71.47 -2.46 -6.13
C PHE A 337 -71.04 -1.00 -6.24
N GLY A 338 -69.74 -0.76 -5.98
CA GLY A 338 -69.11 0.56 -6.04
C GLY A 338 -67.69 0.52 -5.45
N VAL A 339 -67.10 1.70 -5.20
CA VAL A 339 -65.73 1.84 -4.71
C VAL A 339 -65.45 1.04 -3.43
N LEU A 340 -66.45 0.98 -2.52
CA LEU A 340 -66.31 0.18 -1.29
C LEU A 340 -66.18 -1.32 -1.57
N SER A 341 -66.73 -1.83 -2.65
CA SER A 341 -66.61 -3.23 -3.05
C SER A 341 -65.19 -3.54 -3.51
N LEU A 342 -64.56 -2.64 -4.26
CA LEU A 342 -63.17 -2.74 -4.70
C LEU A 342 -62.23 -2.57 -3.52
N GLY A 343 -62.43 -1.55 -2.69
CA GLY A 343 -61.61 -1.28 -1.51
C GLY A 343 -61.68 -2.40 -0.44
N ALA A 344 -62.81 -3.12 -0.35
CA ALA A 344 -62.93 -4.25 0.57
C ALA A 344 -62.06 -5.44 0.17
N VAL A 345 -61.72 -5.60 -1.11
CA VAL A 345 -60.78 -6.64 -1.56
C VAL A 345 -59.40 -6.41 -1.02
N ALA A 346 -58.94 -5.17 -1.04
CA ALA A 346 -57.59 -4.79 -0.59
C ALA A 346 -57.46 -4.64 0.93
N ALA A 347 -58.57 -4.46 1.65
CA ALA A 347 -58.52 -4.15 3.07
C ALA A 347 -58.13 -5.36 3.94
N PRO A 348 -57.03 -5.34 4.71
CA PRO A 348 -56.54 -6.47 5.49
C PRO A 348 -57.45 -6.84 6.67
N SER A 349 -58.43 -5.99 6.98
CA SER A 349 -59.39 -6.19 8.08
C SER A 349 -60.65 -7.00 7.69
N THR A 350 -60.79 -7.36 6.42
CA THR A 350 -61.95 -8.13 5.95
C THR A 350 -61.65 -9.63 6.01
N SER A 351 -62.65 -10.44 6.39
CA SER A 351 -62.53 -11.91 6.40
C SER A 351 -62.42 -12.55 5.00
N ILE A 352 -62.38 -11.72 3.96
CA ILE A 352 -62.40 -12.14 2.55
C ILE A 352 -60.97 -12.40 2.06
N GLU A 353 -59.94 -11.74 2.67
CA GLU A 353 -58.55 -11.73 2.15
C GLU A 353 -57.53 -12.06 3.23
N ASN A 354 -56.39 -12.60 2.80
CA ASN A 354 -55.34 -13.04 3.71
C ASN A 354 -54.32 -11.98 4.07
N GLY A 355 -54.48 -10.75 3.54
CA GLY A 355 -53.57 -9.62 3.79
C GLY A 355 -52.27 -9.69 3.04
N PHE A 356 -52.19 -10.32 1.87
CA PHE A 356 -51.00 -10.36 1.03
C PHE A 356 -50.60 -8.94 0.60
N GLU A 357 -51.54 -8.09 0.22
CA GLU A 357 -51.36 -6.69 -0.17
C GLU A 357 -50.64 -5.86 0.91
N TYR A 358 -51.00 -6.11 2.19
CA TYR A 358 -50.35 -5.46 3.32
C TYR A 358 -48.87 -5.87 3.46
N HIS A 359 -48.56 -7.14 3.20
CA HIS A 359 -47.18 -7.62 3.24
C HIS A 359 -46.39 -7.22 2.00
N PHE A 360 -47.04 -7.14 0.84
CA PHE A 360 -46.43 -6.60 -0.37
C PHE A 360 -46.02 -5.12 -0.21
N ASP A 361 -46.89 -4.33 0.43
CA ASP A 361 -46.59 -2.93 0.70
C ASP A 361 -45.37 -2.77 1.66
N LYS A 362 -45.32 -3.53 2.74
CA LYS A 362 -44.16 -3.57 3.61
C LYS A 362 -42.89 -4.03 2.91
N PHE A 363 -43.01 -4.99 2.03
CA PHE A 363 -41.90 -5.45 1.19
C PHE A 363 -41.45 -4.35 0.25
N LYS A 364 -42.40 -3.66 -0.42
CA LYS A 364 -42.13 -2.53 -1.29
C LYS A 364 -41.31 -1.46 -0.57
N ASP A 365 -41.76 -0.99 0.59
CA ASP A 365 -41.06 0.04 1.37
C ASP A 365 -39.63 -0.43 1.75
N ALA A 366 -39.48 -1.67 2.20
CA ALA A 366 -38.19 -2.22 2.57
C ALA A 366 -37.26 -2.43 1.35
N LEU A 367 -37.83 -2.74 0.18
CA LEU A 367 -37.07 -2.89 -1.05
C LEU A 367 -36.62 -1.54 -1.62
N GLU A 368 -37.44 -0.50 -1.51
CA GLU A 368 -37.07 0.88 -1.86
C GLU A 368 -35.91 1.37 -0.99
N ASP A 369 -35.98 1.16 0.34
CA ASP A 369 -34.87 1.42 1.26
C ASP A 369 -33.58 0.68 0.84
N TYR A 370 -33.68 -0.58 0.44
CA TYR A 370 -32.55 -1.35 -0.04
C TYR A 370 -31.95 -0.76 -1.32
N VAL A 371 -32.81 -0.40 -2.29
CA VAL A 371 -32.38 0.21 -3.56
C VAL A 371 -31.64 1.52 -3.30
N ASP A 372 -32.15 2.35 -2.40
CA ASP A 372 -31.52 3.64 -2.06
C ASP A 372 -30.16 3.42 -1.35
N CYS A 373 -30.09 2.49 -0.39
CA CYS A 373 -28.83 2.15 0.27
C CYS A 373 -27.82 1.57 -0.72
N ARG A 374 -28.24 0.66 -1.61
CA ARG A 374 -27.33 0.06 -2.60
C ARG A 374 -26.83 1.08 -3.64
N ASN A 375 -27.66 2.00 -4.08
CA ASN A 375 -27.24 3.07 -4.97
C ASN A 375 -26.21 3.98 -4.32
N LYS A 376 -26.39 4.29 -3.03
CA LYS A 376 -25.40 5.06 -2.26
C LYS A 376 -24.09 4.29 -2.09
N GLU A 377 -24.17 2.99 -1.83
CA GLU A 377 -22.99 2.11 -1.72
C GLU A 377 -22.20 2.09 -3.04
N LEU A 378 -22.87 1.91 -4.19
CA LEU A 378 -22.25 1.92 -5.52
C LEU A 378 -21.56 3.25 -5.85
N GLU A 379 -22.15 4.37 -5.45
CA GLU A 379 -21.51 5.68 -5.62
C GLU A 379 -20.25 5.81 -4.75
N LEU A 380 -20.28 5.30 -3.51
CA LEU A 380 -19.12 5.30 -2.62
C LEU A 380 -18.05 4.27 -3.04
N GLU A 381 -18.43 3.14 -3.66
CA GLU A 381 -17.49 2.22 -4.30
C GLU A 381 -16.65 2.96 -5.33
N ARG A 382 -17.30 3.68 -6.24
CA ARG A 382 -16.62 4.47 -7.27
C ARG A 382 -15.73 5.58 -6.69
N GLN A 383 -16.22 6.29 -5.67
CA GLN A 383 -15.41 7.33 -5.00
C GLN A 383 -14.18 6.71 -4.32
N THR A 384 -14.32 5.54 -3.70
CA THR A 384 -13.20 4.84 -3.07
C THR A 384 -12.20 4.31 -4.11
N GLU A 385 -12.67 3.86 -5.27
CA GLU A 385 -11.80 3.52 -6.40
C GLU A 385 -11.00 4.73 -6.89
N ASP A 386 -11.65 5.89 -7.06
CA ASP A 386 -10.99 7.13 -7.47
C ASP A 386 -9.91 7.57 -6.45
N GLU A 387 -10.18 7.45 -5.14
CA GLU A 387 -9.19 7.78 -4.09
C GLU A 387 -8.06 6.75 -4.03
N ALA A 388 -8.35 5.46 -4.25
CA ALA A 388 -7.33 4.42 -4.36
C ALA A 388 -6.41 4.66 -5.57
N ASP A 389 -6.96 5.08 -6.70
CA ASP A 389 -6.21 5.50 -7.89
C ASP A 389 -5.27 6.67 -7.59
N ARG A 390 -5.75 7.68 -6.87
CA ARG A 390 -4.94 8.83 -6.46
C ARG A 390 -3.82 8.42 -5.53
N ALA A 391 -4.10 7.58 -4.55
CA ALA A 391 -3.10 7.08 -3.61
C ALA A 391 -2.05 6.21 -4.32
N GLY A 392 -2.46 5.33 -5.25
CA GLY A 392 -1.56 4.53 -6.08
C GLY A 392 -0.68 5.39 -6.98
N ASN A 393 -1.22 6.42 -7.60
CA ASN A 393 -0.47 7.37 -8.42
C ASN A 393 0.51 8.21 -7.59
N ALA A 394 0.12 8.67 -6.40
CA ALA A 394 1.00 9.40 -5.50
C ALA A 394 2.17 8.51 -5.03
N PHE A 395 1.89 7.25 -4.72
CA PHE A 395 2.90 6.25 -4.40
C PHE A 395 3.87 6.02 -5.56
N ASP A 396 3.37 5.80 -6.78
CA ASP A 396 4.18 5.58 -7.98
C ASP A 396 5.09 6.80 -8.30
N GLN A 397 4.56 8.01 -8.18
CA GLN A 397 5.36 9.22 -8.36
C GLN A 397 6.45 9.38 -7.29
N ALA A 398 6.11 9.10 -6.03
CA ALA A 398 7.05 9.25 -4.93
C ALA A 398 8.15 8.18 -4.96
N ILE A 399 7.82 6.93 -5.27
CA ILE A 399 8.82 5.84 -5.32
C ILE A 399 9.78 6.01 -6.50
N LYS A 400 9.35 6.60 -7.62
CA LYS A 400 10.22 6.93 -8.75
C LYS A 400 11.37 7.88 -8.37
N ALA A 401 11.23 8.66 -7.31
CA ALA A 401 12.32 9.47 -6.78
C ALA A 401 13.48 8.61 -6.21
N LEU A 402 13.28 7.31 -5.95
CA LEU A 402 14.35 6.36 -5.63
C LEU A 402 15.12 5.89 -6.88
N SER A 403 14.52 5.95 -8.06
CA SER A 403 15.11 5.54 -9.33
C SER A 403 16.05 6.62 -9.86
N GLY A 404 17.19 6.87 -9.21
CA GLY A 404 18.21 7.79 -9.66
C GLY A 404 19.52 7.06 -9.95
N GLU A 405 20.44 7.76 -10.64
CA GLU A 405 21.82 7.30 -10.76
C GLU A 405 22.42 7.11 -9.36
N ARG A 406 23.20 6.04 -9.19
CA ARG A 406 23.94 5.80 -7.96
C ARG A 406 24.97 6.90 -7.71
N PRO A 407 25.27 7.21 -6.44
CA PRO A 407 26.30 8.19 -6.14
C PRO A 407 27.63 7.76 -6.75
N ARG A 408 28.27 8.68 -7.44
CA ARG A 408 29.60 8.45 -7.98
C ARG A 408 30.62 8.59 -6.87
N ILE A 409 31.22 7.48 -6.46
CA ILE A 409 32.27 7.44 -5.43
C ILE A 409 33.63 7.49 -6.14
N ALA A 410 34.25 8.66 -6.17
CA ALA A 410 35.53 8.90 -6.82
C ALA A 410 36.45 9.75 -5.94
N PRO A 411 36.95 9.19 -4.80
CA PRO A 411 37.73 9.91 -3.81
C PRO A 411 39.14 10.23 -4.28
N PRO A 412 39.86 11.08 -3.53
CA PRO A 412 41.31 11.19 -3.65
C PRO A 412 41.98 9.82 -3.51
N GLY A 413 42.98 9.54 -4.33
CA GLY A 413 43.67 8.24 -4.35
C GLY A 413 42.95 7.12 -5.13
N ARG A 414 41.86 7.43 -5.85
CA ARG A 414 41.11 6.43 -6.63
C ARG A 414 41.91 5.71 -7.70
N ASN A 415 42.96 6.36 -8.25
CA ASN A 415 43.85 5.78 -9.26
C ASN A 415 45.09 5.14 -8.61
N GLY A 416 45.26 5.30 -7.32
CA GLY A 416 46.33 4.71 -6.54
C GLY A 416 46.97 5.68 -5.57
N VAL A 417 47.88 5.14 -4.79
CA VAL A 417 48.69 5.87 -3.80
C VAL A 417 50.15 5.60 -4.10
N VAL A 418 50.97 6.66 -4.11
CA VAL A 418 52.41 6.56 -4.35
C VAL A 418 53.15 6.96 -3.09
N ALA A 419 53.90 6.04 -2.55
CA ALA A 419 54.73 6.25 -1.37
C ALA A 419 56.21 6.45 -1.70
N PHE A 420 56.83 7.30 -0.91
CA PHE A 420 58.25 7.59 -0.96
C PHE A 420 58.83 7.22 0.40
N ALA A 421 59.97 6.51 0.41
CA ALA A 421 60.71 6.24 1.60
C ALA A 421 62.20 6.53 1.37
N VAL A 422 62.81 7.12 2.36
CA VAL A 422 64.24 7.42 2.34
C VAL A 422 64.83 6.75 3.58
N SER A 423 65.93 6.06 3.40
CA SER A 423 66.74 5.49 4.53
C SER A 423 68.02 6.26 4.69
N GLY A 424 68.45 6.37 5.94
CA GLY A 424 69.80 6.84 6.24
C GLY A 424 70.90 5.90 5.73
N ALA A 425 72.13 6.31 5.88
CA ALA A 425 73.28 5.52 5.46
C ALA A 425 73.31 4.19 6.23
N ILE A 426 73.48 3.11 5.48
CA ILE A 426 73.54 1.74 6.04
C ILE A 426 74.99 1.26 5.97
N SER A 427 75.49 0.73 7.09
CA SER A 427 76.73 -0.05 7.11
C SER A 427 76.43 -1.53 7.35
N SER A 428 77.16 -2.40 6.68
CA SER A 428 77.03 -3.83 6.99
C SER A 428 77.48 -4.09 8.45
N PRO A 429 76.77 -5.00 9.19
CA PRO A 429 77.20 -5.42 10.52
C PRO A 429 78.63 -5.87 10.48
N ASP A 430 79.41 -5.53 11.51
CA ASP A 430 80.80 -5.91 11.64
C ASP A 430 81.06 -7.42 11.62
N GLU A 431 80.05 -8.20 12.06
CA GLU A 431 80.03 -9.68 12.07
C GLU A 431 80.04 -10.26 10.63
N LEU A 432 79.62 -9.49 9.60
CA LEU A 432 79.68 -9.92 8.23
C LEU A 432 80.97 -9.50 7.53
N ASN A 433 81.84 -8.78 8.22
CA ASN A 433 83.14 -8.39 7.73
C ASN A 433 84.12 -9.54 7.81
N SER A 434 84.74 -9.89 6.69
CA SER A 434 85.82 -10.92 6.66
C SER A 434 87.00 -10.36 5.88
N SER A 435 88.10 -11.10 5.91
CA SER A 435 89.27 -10.73 5.11
C SER A 435 89.03 -10.65 3.61
N PHE A 436 87.88 -11.17 3.16
CA PHE A 436 87.42 -11.15 1.74
C PHE A 436 86.26 -10.24 1.49
N ASN A 437 85.59 -9.76 2.54
CA ASN A 437 84.41 -8.90 2.42
C ASN A 437 84.59 -7.66 3.29
N THR A 438 84.91 -6.54 2.67
CA THR A 438 85.05 -5.26 3.37
C THR A 438 83.67 -4.71 3.69
N ALA A 439 83.56 -3.99 4.83
CA ALA A 439 82.32 -3.30 5.21
C ALA A 439 81.75 -2.47 4.06
N VAL A 440 80.59 -2.88 3.59
CA VAL A 440 79.88 -2.11 2.57
C VAL A 440 79.15 -0.98 3.27
N ARG A 441 79.53 0.24 3.01
CA ARG A 441 78.78 1.45 3.39
C ARG A 441 77.92 1.88 2.22
N LEU A 442 76.63 1.83 2.40
CA LEU A 442 75.65 2.31 1.45
C LEU A 442 75.21 3.69 1.93
N GLY A 443 75.36 4.72 1.11
CA GLY A 443 74.81 6.05 1.40
C GLY A 443 73.30 6.06 1.45
N ASP A 444 72.75 7.21 1.74
CA ASP A 444 71.30 7.44 1.78
C ASP A 444 70.61 6.92 0.53
N ARG A 445 69.49 6.26 0.70
CA ARG A 445 68.74 5.63 -0.39
C ARG A 445 67.30 6.04 -0.36
N GLY A 446 66.73 6.32 -1.53
CA GLY A 446 65.29 6.55 -1.74
C GLY A 446 64.62 5.40 -2.49
N ALA A 447 63.47 5.06 -2.10
CA ALA A 447 62.60 4.12 -2.80
C ALA A 447 61.20 4.73 -3.06
N ILE A 448 60.62 4.35 -4.18
CA ILE A 448 59.26 4.72 -4.55
C ILE A 448 58.46 3.41 -4.74
N SER A 449 57.27 3.37 -4.22
CA SER A 449 56.32 2.27 -4.43
C SER A 449 54.94 2.81 -4.64
N ALA A 450 54.11 2.06 -5.31
CA ALA A 450 52.71 2.44 -5.52
C ALA A 450 51.77 1.23 -5.24
N ALA A 451 50.56 1.57 -4.79
CA ALA A 451 49.48 0.62 -4.61
C ALA A 451 48.19 1.17 -5.23
N VAL A 452 47.43 0.28 -5.80
CA VAL A 452 46.07 0.51 -6.33
C VAL A 452 45.06 -0.35 -5.62
N LEU A 453 43.79 0.02 -5.76
CA LEU A 453 42.69 -0.81 -5.25
C LEU A 453 42.25 -1.80 -6.32
N ALA A 454 42.36 -3.09 -6.04
CA ALA A 454 41.81 -4.15 -6.86
C ALA A 454 40.46 -4.62 -6.28
N PRO A 455 39.41 -4.71 -7.09
CA PRO A 455 38.14 -5.25 -6.65
C PRO A 455 38.28 -6.76 -6.39
N ASP A 456 37.74 -7.21 -5.26
CA ASP A 456 37.62 -8.61 -4.92
C ASP A 456 36.23 -9.13 -5.27
N GLU A 457 36.06 -10.42 -5.59
CA GLU A 457 34.75 -10.97 -5.85
C GLU A 457 33.88 -10.91 -4.60
N ALA A 458 32.69 -10.31 -4.74
CA ALA A 458 31.71 -10.28 -3.64
C ALA A 458 30.99 -11.62 -3.58
N THR A 459 31.08 -12.28 -2.42
CA THR A 459 30.27 -13.46 -2.11
C THR A 459 29.25 -13.09 -1.03
N ALA A 460 28.21 -13.90 -0.86
CA ALA A 460 27.18 -13.68 0.17
C ALA A 460 27.77 -13.56 1.59
N GLN A 461 28.92 -14.19 1.83
CA GLN A 461 29.59 -14.21 3.13
C GLN A 461 30.76 -13.22 3.25
N ASN A 462 31.28 -12.73 2.13
CA ASN A 462 32.43 -11.82 2.08
C ASN A 462 32.15 -10.64 1.15
N ASN A 463 31.36 -9.71 1.64
CA ASN A 463 31.04 -8.45 0.97
C ASN A 463 31.09 -7.29 1.98
N VAL A 464 31.00 -6.06 1.49
CA VAL A 464 31.04 -4.85 2.33
C VAL A 464 29.95 -4.87 3.41
N LEU A 465 28.77 -5.35 3.11
CA LEU A 465 27.63 -5.35 4.02
C LEU A 465 27.69 -6.47 5.05
N SER A 466 28.15 -7.66 4.69
CA SER A 466 28.27 -8.78 5.63
C SER A 466 29.18 -8.45 6.81
N ARG A 467 30.26 -7.70 6.55
CA ARG A 467 31.15 -7.19 7.61
C ARG A 467 30.50 -6.12 8.47
N PHE A 468 29.75 -5.21 7.85
CA PHE A 468 29.03 -4.18 8.59
C PHE A 468 27.99 -4.80 9.54
N PHE A 469 27.20 -5.76 9.07
CA PHE A 469 26.20 -6.44 9.90
C PHE A 469 26.78 -7.25 11.04
N SER A 470 27.88 -7.96 10.83
CA SER A 470 28.54 -8.68 11.92
C SER A 470 28.93 -7.71 13.04
N THR A 471 29.52 -6.58 12.69
CA THR A 471 29.92 -5.53 13.65
C THR A 471 28.70 -4.86 14.32
N LEU A 472 27.61 -4.64 13.59
CA LEU A 472 26.37 -4.06 14.13
C LEU A 472 25.71 -5.02 15.12
N LYS A 473 25.63 -6.30 14.80
CA LYS A 473 25.07 -7.35 15.65
C LYS A 473 25.88 -7.54 16.96
N GLU A 474 27.18 -7.41 16.88
CA GLU A 474 28.06 -7.46 18.09
C GLU A 474 27.84 -6.24 19.01
N ARG A 475 27.57 -5.06 18.46
CA ARG A 475 27.33 -3.82 19.22
C ARG A 475 25.91 -3.66 19.74
N SER A 476 24.90 -4.25 19.09
CA SER A 476 23.48 -4.14 19.46
C SER A 476 23.02 -5.12 20.53
N GLY A 477 23.94 -5.89 21.15
CA GLY A 477 23.64 -6.91 22.12
C GLY A 477 22.85 -6.44 23.35
N GLY A 478 21.55 -6.24 23.20
CA GLY A 478 20.66 -5.94 24.31
C GLY A 478 19.28 -5.34 23.99
N VAL A 479 18.97 -5.00 22.76
CA VAL A 479 17.63 -4.47 22.39
C VAL A 479 16.89 -5.52 21.56
N ALA A 480 16.76 -6.72 22.13
CA ALA A 480 16.02 -7.82 21.51
C ALA A 480 14.50 -7.59 21.64
N GLY A 481 13.78 -7.82 20.58
CA GLY A 481 12.33 -7.97 20.57
C GLY A 481 11.57 -7.15 19.53
N VAL A 482 11.73 -5.84 19.46
CA VAL A 482 11.07 -5.00 18.44
C VAL A 482 12.00 -4.71 17.26
N LEU A 483 13.31 -4.72 17.52
CA LEU A 483 14.35 -4.54 16.50
C LEU A 483 14.54 -5.78 15.61
N ASP A 484 14.22 -6.98 16.11
CA ASP A 484 14.45 -8.22 15.35
C ASP A 484 13.60 -8.27 14.06
N GLY A 485 12.35 -7.82 14.10
CA GLY A 485 11.49 -7.80 12.90
C GLY A 485 11.95 -6.78 11.86
N VAL A 486 12.28 -5.56 12.28
CA VAL A 486 12.71 -4.49 11.39
C VAL A 486 14.13 -4.72 10.86
N MET A 487 15.00 -5.24 11.72
CA MET A 487 16.37 -5.62 11.34
C MET A 487 16.38 -6.83 10.41
N ASP A 488 15.42 -7.74 10.54
CA ASP A 488 15.27 -8.87 9.62
C ASP A 488 14.79 -8.38 8.24
N VAL A 489 13.78 -7.50 8.19
CA VAL A 489 13.30 -6.86 6.96
C VAL A 489 14.42 -6.05 6.29
N TRP A 490 15.07 -5.19 7.04
CA TRP A 490 16.18 -4.39 6.55
C TRP A 490 17.40 -5.26 6.17
N GLY A 491 17.68 -6.29 6.94
CA GLY A 491 18.71 -7.27 6.66
C GLY A 491 18.44 -8.08 5.39
N ARG A 492 17.19 -8.49 5.14
CA ARG A 492 16.80 -9.16 3.91
C ARG A 492 16.92 -8.24 2.70
N LEU A 493 16.48 -6.98 2.80
CA LEU A 493 16.65 -5.97 1.76
C LEU A 493 18.13 -5.69 1.45
N LEU A 494 19.01 -5.72 2.46
CA LEU A 494 20.43 -5.48 2.29
C LEU A 494 21.20 -6.73 1.81
N VAL A 495 20.84 -7.91 2.24
CA VAL A 495 21.46 -9.19 1.80
C VAL A 495 20.95 -9.59 0.41
N GLY A 496 19.70 -9.29 0.09
CA GLY A 496 19.12 -9.44 -1.25
C GLY A 496 19.69 -8.49 -2.30
N TYR A 497 20.77 -7.81 -2.00
CA TYR A 497 21.33 -6.70 -2.77
C TYR A 497 21.78 -7.05 -4.21
N GLY A 498 21.87 -8.32 -4.56
CA GLY A 498 21.98 -8.76 -5.96
C GLY A 498 20.65 -8.67 -6.72
N ASP A 499 19.53 -8.67 -5.99
CA ASP A 499 18.17 -8.51 -6.50
C ASP A 499 17.31 -7.77 -5.45
N ILE A 500 17.68 -6.54 -5.15
CA ILE A 500 17.00 -5.72 -4.14
C ILE A 500 15.54 -5.43 -4.53
N GLN A 501 15.27 -5.38 -5.83
CA GLN A 501 13.97 -5.11 -6.38
C GLN A 501 13.05 -6.31 -6.19
N GLY A 502 13.52 -7.53 -6.52
CA GLY A 502 12.79 -8.77 -6.26
C GLY A 502 12.55 -9.00 -4.77
N SER A 503 13.54 -8.69 -3.92
CA SER A 503 13.41 -8.82 -2.46
C SER A 503 12.40 -7.83 -1.86
N ALA A 504 12.29 -6.61 -2.40
CA ALA A 504 11.31 -5.63 -1.95
C ALA A 504 9.88 -6.02 -2.38
N ASP A 505 9.72 -6.51 -3.59
CA ASP A 505 8.45 -7.00 -4.12
C ASP A 505 7.96 -8.24 -3.36
N GLU A 506 8.85 -9.22 -3.11
CA GLU A 506 8.54 -10.41 -2.30
C GLU A 506 8.11 -10.04 -0.88
N LEU A 507 8.85 -9.13 -0.23
CA LEU A 507 8.54 -8.66 1.12
C LEU A 507 7.16 -8.01 1.19
N MET A 508 6.87 -7.10 0.27
CA MET A 508 5.59 -6.40 0.22
C MET A 508 4.45 -7.38 -0.08
N GLY A 509 4.66 -8.33 -1.01
CA GLY A 509 3.71 -9.39 -1.29
C GLY A 509 3.43 -10.29 -0.07
N GLU A 510 4.44 -10.61 0.74
CA GLU A 510 4.26 -11.35 2.01
C GLU A 510 3.47 -10.51 3.04
N MET A 511 3.78 -9.23 3.17
CA MET A 511 3.08 -8.33 4.09
C MET A 511 1.61 -8.16 3.71
N ILE A 512 1.30 -7.95 2.42
CA ILE A 512 -0.08 -7.84 1.91
C ILE A 512 -0.83 -9.16 2.10
N LYS A 513 -0.23 -10.31 1.80
CA LYS A 513 -0.83 -11.63 2.04
C LYS A 513 -1.10 -11.89 3.53
N GLY A 514 -0.23 -11.39 4.41
CA GLY A 514 -0.38 -11.50 5.87
C GLY A 514 -1.58 -10.72 6.43
N LEU A 515 -2.06 -9.69 5.71
CA LEU A 515 -3.24 -8.91 6.09
C LEU A 515 -4.57 -9.66 5.87
N GLY A 516 -4.54 -10.75 5.08
CA GLY A 516 -5.75 -11.49 4.71
C GLY A 516 -6.47 -10.85 3.50
N GLY A 517 -7.26 -11.66 2.80
CA GLY A 517 -8.06 -11.17 1.67
C GLY A 517 -9.32 -10.47 2.17
N GLY A 518 -9.56 -9.25 1.78
CA GLY A 518 -10.85 -8.58 1.93
C GLY A 518 -11.91 -9.25 1.06
N SER A 519 -13.16 -9.24 1.51
CA SER A 519 -14.32 -9.69 0.73
C SER A 519 -15.17 -8.49 0.30
N GLY A 520 -15.88 -8.61 -0.82
CA GLY A 520 -16.72 -7.53 -1.35
C GLY A 520 -15.95 -6.47 -2.13
N ALA A 521 -16.57 -5.30 -2.33
CA ALA A 521 -16.02 -4.19 -3.11
C ALA A 521 -14.67 -3.70 -2.58
N LEU A 522 -14.55 -3.48 -1.27
CA LEU A 522 -13.29 -3.09 -0.64
C LEU A 522 -12.16 -4.10 -0.90
N GLY A 523 -12.48 -5.41 -0.89
CA GLY A 523 -11.50 -6.45 -1.19
C GLY A 523 -10.98 -6.41 -2.64
N SER A 524 -11.85 -6.09 -3.59
CA SER A 524 -11.48 -5.93 -5.00
C SER A 524 -10.57 -4.71 -5.20
N ILE A 525 -10.91 -3.57 -4.59
CA ILE A 525 -10.12 -2.34 -4.64
C ILE A 525 -8.75 -2.56 -3.95
N ALA A 526 -8.73 -3.25 -2.80
CA ALA A 526 -7.49 -3.60 -2.10
C ALA A 526 -6.56 -4.47 -2.94
N SER A 527 -7.10 -5.48 -3.65
CA SER A 527 -6.32 -6.32 -4.55
C SER A 527 -5.72 -5.52 -5.70
N TRP A 528 -6.53 -4.70 -6.35
CA TRP A 528 -6.09 -3.85 -7.45
C TRP A 528 -5.00 -2.84 -7.00
N LEU A 529 -5.19 -2.18 -5.85
CA LEU A 529 -4.20 -1.25 -5.30
C LEU A 529 -2.90 -1.99 -4.92
N GLY A 530 -3.00 -3.19 -4.37
CA GLY A 530 -1.86 -4.05 -4.06
C GLY A 530 -1.04 -4.40 -5.30
N ASP A 531 -1.71 -4.77 -6.39
CA ASP A 531 -1.06 -5.05 -7.68
C ASP A 531 -0.39 -3.78 -8.25
N THR A 532 -1.03 -2.60 -8.13
CA THR A 532 -0.49 -1.32 -8.58
C THR A 532 0.77 -0.94 -7.80
N VAL A 533 0.73 -1.05 -6.47
CA VAL A 533 1.87 -0.76 -5.59
C VAL A 533 3.03 -1.73 -5.87
N SER A 534 2.76 -3.03 -6.02
CA SER A 534 3.76 -4.04 -6.39
C SER A 534 4.38 -3.75 -7.76
N ALA A 535 3.55 -3.42 -8.75
CA ALA A 535 4.03 -3.06 -10.08
C ALA A 535 4.95 -1.82 -10.07
N SER A 536 4.64 -0.80 -9.24
CA SER A 536 5.47 0.40 -9.07
C SER A 536 6.84 0.06 -8.49
N VAL A 537 6.91 -0.83 -7.50
CA VAL A 537 8.19 -1.33 -6.96
C VAL A 537 8.95 -2.13 -8.01
N ALA A 538 8.27 -3.03 -8.72
CA ALA A 538 8.88 -3.86 -9.75
C ALA A 538 9.43 -3.04 -10.95
N ALA A 539 8.86 -1.87 -11.23
CA ALA A 539 9.25 -0.99 -12.33
C ALA A 539 10.45 -0.09 -12.03
N LEU A 540 10.97 -0.05 -10.80
CA LEU A 540 12.00 0.93 -10.37
C LEU A 540 13.32 0.84 -11.14
N GLY A 541 13.72 -0.33 -11.62
CA GLY A 541 14.96 -0.53 -12.37
C GLY A 541 16.20 -0.05 -11.60
N LEU A 542 16.31 -0.39 -10.32
CA LEU A 542 17.40 0.07 -9.46
C LEU A 542 18.73 -0.54 -9.87
N GLU A 543 19.75 0.29 -10.04
CA GLU A 543 21.11 -0.20 -10.21
C GLU A 543 21.64 -0.78 -8.88
N PRO A 544 22.23 -1.99 -8.89
CA PRO A 544 22.82 -2.57 -7.67
C PRO A 544 24.04 -1.77 -7.22
N CYS A 545 24.24 -1.66 -5.92
CA CYS A 545 25.48 -1.08 -5.38
C CYS A 545 26.67 -2.01 -5.65
N ASP A 546 27.87 -1.42 -5.78
CA ASP A 546 29.12 -2.19 -5.86
C ASP A 546 29.53 -2.71 -4.47
N LEU A 547 29.14 -3.93 -4.17
CA LEU A 547 29.45 -4.59 -2.89
C LEU A 547 30.86 -5.21 -2.81
N ARG A 548 31.64 -5.09 -3.87
CA ARG A 548 32.99 -5.69 -3.93
C ARG A 548 33.90 -5.00 -2.93
N LEU A 549 34.58 -5.82 -2.16
CA LEU A 549 35.68 -5.35 -1.33
C LEU A 549 36.84 -4.91 -2.23
N ARG A 550 37.46 -3.79 -1.89
CA ARG A 550 38.60 -3.25 -2.63
C ARG A 550 39.87 -3.47 -1.80
N LYS A 551 40.75 -4.32 -2.29
CA LYS A 551 42.02 -4.64 -1.63
C LYS A 551 43.16 -3.83 -2.20
N PRO A 552 44.07 -3.29 -1.38
CA PRO A 552 45.27 -2.64 -1.89
C PRO A 552 46.25 -3.68 -2.44
N VAL A 553 46.73 -3.42 -3.64
CA VAL A 553 47.71 -4.29 -4.31
C VAL A 553 48.84 -3.40 -4.85
N LEU A 554 50.09 -3.87 -4.64
CA LEU A 554 51.26 -3.20 -5.17
C LEU A 554 51.23 -3.22 -6.72
N THR A 555 51.62 -2.11 -7.32
CA THR A 555 51.73 -1.95 -8.77
C THR A 555 52.96 -1.14 -9.16
N ASP A 556 53.29 -1.11 -10.46
CA ASP A 556 54.32 -0.22 -10.95
C ASP A 556 53.89 1.25 -10.72
N SER A 557 54.76 2.00 -10.05
CA SER A 557 54.54 3.43 -9.79
C SER A 557 54.29 4.26 -11.05
N ALA A 558 54.87 3.87 -12.19
CA ALA A 558 54.64 4.53 -13.47
C ALA A 558 53.17 4.46 -13.92
N ASN A 559 52.46 3.38 -13.60
CA ASN A 559 51.03 3.22 -13.94
C ASN A 559 50.14 4.21 -13.16
N VAL A 560 50.47 4.46 -11.90
CA VAL A 560 49.75 5.41 -11.06
C VAL A 560 50.09 6.85 -11.41
N ILE A 561 51.38 7.15 -11.59
CA ILE A 561 51.88 8.51 -11.92
C ILE A 561 51.38 9.01 -13.29
N LYS A 562 51.21 8.10 -14.25
CA LYS A 562 50.71 8.42 -15.59
C LYS A 562 49.20 8.38 -15.70
N SER A 563 48.49 8.05 -14.65
CA SER A 563 47.02 7.95 -14.66
C SER A 563 46.37 9.34 -14.83
N PRO A 564 45.17 9.44 -15.40
CA PRO A 564 44.46 10.70 -15.54
C PRO A 564 44.27 11.40 -14.18
N GLY A 565 44.48 12.74 -14.18
CA GLY A 565 44.34 13.56 -12.97
C GLY A 565 45.56 13.50 -12.02
N SER A 566 46.64 12.84 -12.41
CA SER A 566 47.92 12.95 -11.68
C SER A 566 48.52 14.35 -11.86
N ASP A 567 48.86 15.00 -10.75
CA ASP A 567 49.61 16.27 -10.76
C ASP A 567 51.11 15.96 -10.87
N ILE A 568 51.57 15.80 -12.10
CA ILE A 568 52.97 15.50 -12.40
C ILE A 568 53.94 16.60 -11.87
N ALA A 569 53.48 17.86 -11.86
CA ALA A 569 54.29 18.98 -11.35
C ALA A 569 54.40 18.95 -9.82
N GLY A 570 53.29 18.63 -9.10
CA GLY A 570 53.32 18.41 -7.66
C GLY A 570 54.15 17.19 -7.26
N PHE A 571 54.19 16.18 -8.12
CA PHE A 571 55.02 14.98 -7.95
C PHE A 571 56.52 15.28 -8.05
N SER A 572 56.93 16.03 -9.06
CA SER A 572 58.34 16.43 -9.21
C SER A 572 58.76 17.36 -8.08
N GLN A 573 57.91 18.30 -7.66
CA GLN A 573 58.18 19.17 -6.51
C GLN A 573 58.30 18.39 -5.18
N ALA A 574 57.46 17.38 -4.95
CA ALA A 574 57.57 16.51 -3.78
C ALA A 574 58.84 15.68 -3.83
N GLN A 575 59.21 15.17 -5.00
CA GLN A 575 60.45 14.42 -5.21
C GLN A 575 61.67 15.32 -4.99
N ASP A 576 61.67 16.55 -5.49
CA ASP A 576 62.76 17.49 -5.30
C ASP A 576 62.86 17.98 -3.86
N LYS A 577 61.73 18.18 -3.15
CA LYS A 577 61.69 18.45 -1.71
C LYS A 577 62.26 17.28 -0.91
N LEU A 578 61.85 16.05 -1.23
CA LEU A 578 62.40 14.85 -0.57
C LEU A 578 63.88 14.70 -0.80
N ARG A 579 64.41 15.04 -1.98
CA ARG A 579 65.83 15.04 -2.29
C ARG A 579 66.61 16.19 -1.60
N SER A 580 65.94 17.31 -1.32
CA SER A 580 66.55 18.47 -0.67
C SER A 580 66.48 18.45 0.87
N ILE A 581 65.77 17.49 1.47
CA ILE A 581 65.67 17.33 2.93
C ILE A 581 67.01 16.71 3.39
N PRO A 582 67.83 17.41 4.22
CA PRO A 582 68.97 16.80 4.86
C PRO A 582 68.47 15.68 5.78
N LEU A 583 68.87 14.47 5.51
CA LEU A 583 68.56 13.34 6.39
C LEU A 583 69.08 13.64 7.80
N GLY A 584 68.17 13.75 8.76
CA GLY A 584 68.46 14.10 10.15
C GLY A 584 67.68 15.30 10.71
N VAL A 585 66.92 16.05 9.86
CA VAL A 585 66.20 17.26 10.30
C VAL A 585 64.67 17.05 10.39
N THR A 586 64.13 16.03 9.75
CA THR A 586 62.68 15.71 9.86
C THR A 586 62.48 14.56 10.82
N ASP A 587 62.05 14.89 12.02
CA ASP A 587 61.49 13.92 12.95
C ASP A 587 60.18 13.33 12.37
N PRO A 588 60.14 12.05 12.04
CA PRO A 588 58.93 11.41 11.51
C PRO A 588 57.72 11.59 12.42
N LYS A 589 57.96 11.71 13.72
CA LYS A 589 56.91 11.92 14.73
C LYS A 589 56.33 13.33 14.62
N ALA A 590 57.16 14.35 14.45
CA ALA A 590 56.69 15.74 14.24
C ALA A 590 55.87 15.90 12.94
N LEU A 591 56.22 15.14 11.89
CA LEU A 591 55.48 15.12 10.64
C LEU A 591 54.09 14.43 10.84
N CYS A 592 54.06 13.31 11.55
CA CYS A 592 52.81 12.64 11.91
C CYS A 592 51.91 13.56 12.75
N GLU A 593 52.45 14.20 13.79
CA GLU A 593 51.71 15.12 14.67
C GLU A 593 51.13 16.32 13.88
N ALA A 594 51.90 16.87 12.95
CA ALA A 594 51.43 17.95 12.07
C ALA A 594 50.32 17.50 11.12
N LEU A 595 50.36 16.28 10.59
CA LEU A 595 49.35 15.70 9.74
C LEU A 595 48.10 15.35 10.52
N GLU A 596 48.23 14.77 11.71
CA GLU A 596 47.15 14.48 12.66
C GLU A 596 46.43 15.78 13.06
N TYR A 597 47.15 16.85 13.34
CA TYR A 597 46.58 18.18 13.61
C TYR A 597 45.75 18.72 12.44
N GLN A 598 46.18 18.51 11.21
CA GLN A 598 45.43 18.91 10.01
C GLN A 598 44.16 18.06 9.84
N VAL A 599 44.24 16.77 10.17
CA VAL A 599 43.07 15.86 10.18
C VAL A 599 42.08 16.29 11.25
N GLU A 600 42.51 16.50 12.49
CA GLU A 600 41.68 16.97 13.59
C GLU A 600 41.03 18.32 13.32
N ARG A 601 41.69 19.22 12.65
CA ARG A 601 41.15 20.51 12.23
C ARG A 601 40.09 20.39 11.14
N THR A 602 40.16 19.37 10.30
CA THR A 602 39.23 19.13 9.19
C THR A 602 38.02 18.27 9.65
N ILE A 603 38.29 17.32 10.56
CA ILE A 603 37.29 16.41 11.13
C ILE A 603 37.40 16.58 12.65
N SER A 604 36.51 17.32 13.26
CA SER A 604 36.56 17.57 14.72
C SER A 604 36.38 16.25 15.51
N GLY A 605 37.49 15.70 16.04
CA GLY A 605 37.52 14.54 16.95
C GLY A 605 38.03 13.24 16.33
N THR A 606 38.38 12.28 17.19
CA THR A 606 38.81 10.94 16.80
C THR A 606 37.69 10.01 16.35
N VAL A 607 36.47 10.29 16.77
CA VAL A 607 35.25 9.59 16.37
C VAL A 607 34.32 10.57 15.69
N PHE A 608 34.04 10.33 14.44
CA PHE A 608 33.18 11.17 13.61
C PHE A 608 31.86 10.46 13.34
N THR A 609 30.75 11.07 13.74
CA THR A 609 29.42 10.58 13.39
C THR A 609 29.12 11.00 11.95
N LEU A 610 29.13 10.05 11.03
CA LEU A 610 28.74 10.25 9.64
C LEU A 610 27.29 10.68 9.55
N ALA A 611 26.43 9.94 10.26
CA ALA A 611 25.00 10.18 10.34
C ALA A 611 24.39 9.32 11.45
N GLU A 612 23.15 9.62 11.80
CA GLU A 612 22.36 8.78 12.68
C GLU A 612 21.35 7.98 11.86
N ILE A 613 21.38 6.64 11.96
CA ILE A 613 20.39 5.76 11.33
C ILE A 613 19.20 5.73 12.26
N PRO A 614 18.04 6.24 11.84
CA PRO A 614 16.85 6.18 12.66
C PRO A 614 16.28 4.77 12.69
N LEU A 615 15.69 4.42 13.83
CA LEU A 615 15.01 3.16 14.00
C LEU A 615 13.48 3.37 13.89
N PRO A 616 12.79 2.50 13.16
CA PRO A 616 11.33 2.43 13.21
C PRO A 616 10.90 2.14 14.66
N GLY A 617 10.08 3.00 15.23
CA GLY A 617 9.66 2.90 16.64
C GLY A 617 10.36 3.86 17.60
N GLY A 618 11.22 4.75 17.08
CA GLY A 618 11.91 5.81 17.81
C GLY A 618 13.31 5.40 18.29
N GLY A 619 14.21 6.38 18.26
CA GLY A 619 15.63 6.21 18.52
C GLY A 619 16.48 6.23 17.26
N SER A 620 17.78 6.40 17.40
CA SER A 620 18.73 6.37 16.29
C SER A 620 20.00 5.59 16.67
N ILE A 621 20.60 4.95 15.68
CA ILE A 621 21.93 4.34 15.81
C ILE A 621 22.93 5.27 15.16
N PRO A 622 23.93 5.82 15.89
CA PRO A 622 24.94 6.64 15.29
C PRO A 622 25.85 5.77 14.39
N LEU A 623 25.90 6.09 13.10
CA LEU A 623 26.90 5.57 12.18
C LEU A 623 28.18 6.36 12.40
N THR A 624 29.05 5.84 13.26
CA THR A 624 30.32 6.48 13.58
C THR A 624 31.44 5.87 12.75
N VAL A 625 32.29 6.73 12.20
CA VAL A 625 33.57 6.36 11.64
C VAL A 625 34.64 6.81 12.63
N ASP A 626 35.31 5.85 13.22
CA ASP A 626 36.49 6.14 14.01
C ASP A 626 37.64 6.45 13.05
N VAL A 627 38.15 7.68 13.12
CA VAL A 627 39.31 8.11 12.33
C VAL A 627 40.52 7.23 12.65
N ALA A 628 40.61 6.75 13.89
CA ALA A 628 41.62 5.78 14.26
C ALA A 628 41.42 4.42 13.57
N THR A 629 40.20 4.03 13.25
CA THR A 629 39.92 2.82 12.44
C THR A 629 40.20 3.06 10.95
N LEU A 630 39.92 4.25 10.41
CA LEU A 630 40.31 4.65 9.05
C LEU A 630 41.84 4.75 8.95
N VAL A 631 42.51 5.26 9.97
CA VAL A 631 43.97 5.32 10.08
C VAL A 631 44.57 3.97 10.47
N GLY A 632 43.73 3.00 10.93
CA GLY A 632 44.15 1.73 11.53
C GLY A 632 44.65 1.95 12.95
N ALA A 633 44.17 1.14 13.88
CA ALA A 633 44.45 1.30 15.31
C ALA A 633 45.86 1.85 15.60
N LEU A 634 45.90 3.11 16.03
CA LEU A 634 47.13 3.70 16.55
C LEU A 634 47.60 2.85 17.73
N GLY A 635 48.67 2.09 17.48
CA GLY A 635 49.55 1.55 18.50
C GLY A 635 48.90 0.99 19.76
N GLY A 636 48.32 -0.14 19.63
CA GLY A 636 47.95 -1.01 20.76
C GLY A 636 48.50 -2.40 20.56
N GLY A 637 49.78 -2.52 20.57
CA GLY A 637 50.48 -3.78 20.56
C GLY A 637 51.67 -3.68 21.50
N SER A 638 51.45 -3.90 22.75
CA SER A 638 52.49 -4.45 23.62
C SER A 638 52.27 -5.94 23.69
#